data_bb2174a73f29690f6388d906c330de56
#
_entry.id   bb2174a73f29690f6388d906c330de56
#
_cell.length_a   1.000
_cell.length_b   1.000
_cell.length_c   1.000
_cell.angle_alpha   90.00
_cell.angle_beta   90.00
_cell.angle_gamma   90.00
#
_symmetry.space_group_name_H-M   'P 1'
#
loop_
_entity.id
_entity.type
_entity.pdbx_description
1 polymer ?
#
loop_
_entity_poly.entity_id
_entity_poly.type
_entity_poly.pdbx_seq_one_letter_code
_entity_poly.pdbx_strand_id
1 'polypeptide(L)' 'MKTILDIRNLLRQYGSFIYTGDRIGDLIMMEDEIRELYKSQILDVKEYQSALLIIRNEIKLEEERKMNVKY' A
#
# COMPACT_ATOMS: atom_id res chain seq x y z
N MET A 1 -10.52 -4.65 -4.11
CA MET A 1 -9.95 -3.96 -2.93
C MET A 1 -10.46 -2.54 -2.89
N LYS A 2 -10.84 -2.07 -1.72
CA LYS A 2 -11.43 -0.73 -1.57
C LYS A 2 -10.65 0.16 -0.62
N THR A 3 -9.94 -0.42 0.35
CA THR A 3 -9.26 0.34 1.38
C THR A 3 -7.85 -0.19 1.59
N ILE A 4 -7.05 0.61 2.29
CA ILE A 4 -5.69 0.19 2.65
C ILE A 4 -5.70 -1.03 3.57
N LEU A 5 -6.75 -1.18 4.38
CA LEU A 5 -6.89 -2.35 5.24
C LEU A 5 -7.07 -3.62 4.41
N ASP A 6 -7.81 -3.53 3.31
CA ASP A 6 -7.96 -4.68 2.39
C ASP A 6 -6.61 -5.10 1.84
N ILE A 7 -5.76 -4.14 1.51
CA ILE A 7 -4.42 -4.42 0.99
C ILE A 7 -3.56 -5.07 2.07
N ARG A 8 -3.59 -4.54 3.30
CA ARG A 8 -2.85 -5.13 4.42
C ARG A 8 -3.28 -6.57 4.67
N ASN A 9 -4.57 -6.84 4.62
CA ASN A 9 -5.09 -8.18 4.83
C ASN A 9 -4.65 -9.13 3.72
N LEU A 10 -4.66 -8.65 2.49
CA LEU A 10 -4.18 -9.43 1.35
C LEU A 10 -2.71 -9.80 1.52
N LEU A 11 -1.87 -8.82 1.81
CA LEU A 11 -0.44 -9.05 1.98
C LEU A 11 -0.15 -10.00 3.13
N ARG A 12 -0.93 -9.90 4.22
CA ARG A 12 -0.78 -10.80 5.35
C ARG A 12 -1.06 -12.25 4.97
N GLN A 13 -2.04 -12.47 4.09
CA GLN A 13 -2.34 -13.82 3.60
C GLN A 13 -1.15 -14.44 2.87
N TYR A 14 -0.30 -13.63 2.27
CA TYR A 14 0.88 -14.09 1.56
C TYR A 14 2.17 -13.93 2.38
N GLY A 15 2.02 -13.78 3.69
CA GLY A 15 3.15 -13.80 4.60
C GLY A 15 3.90 -12.49 4.75
N SER A 16 3.34 -11.40 4.23
CA SER A 16 4.01 -10.10 4.30
C SER A 16 3.49 -9.29 5.47
N PHE A 17 4.40 -8.95 6.39
CA PHE A 17 4.12 -8.03 7.49
C PHE A 17 5.04 -6.83 7.33
N ILE A 18 4.46 -5.68 7.09
CA ILE A 18 5.22 -4.47 6.84
C ILE A 18 4.95 -3.48 7.97
N TYR A 19 5.98 -3.24 8.76
CA TYR A 19 5.91 -2.24 9.82
C TYR A 19 7.31 -1.76 10.15
N THR A 20 7.66 -0.57 9.68
CA THR A 20 8.97 0.03 9.91
C THR A 20 8.90 1.19 10.89
N GLY A 21 7.70 1.62 11.27
CA GLY A 21 7.52 2.80 12.10
C GLY A 21 7.41 4.08 11.28
N ASP A 22 7.63 4.02 9.97
CA ASP A 22 7.44 5.14 9.06
C ASP A 22 6.29 4.82 8.11
N ARG A 23 5.22 5.60 8.20
CA ARG A 23 3.99 5.33 7.45
C ARG A 23 4.23 5.34 5.94
N ILE A 24 4.95 6.34 5.44
CA ILE A 24 5.21 6.44 4.00
C ILE A 24 6.12 5.30 3.55
N GLY A 25 7.15 4.99 4.32
CA GLY A 25 8.02 3.85 4.03
C GLY A 25 7.25 2.55 3.98
N ASP A 26 6.33 2.34 4.91
CA ASP A 26 5.50 1.14 4.93
C ASP A 26 4.64 1.06 3.68
N LEU A 27 4.05 2.18 3.27
CA LEU A 27 3.19 2.23 2.07
C LEU A 27 3.99 1.94 0.80
N ILE A 28 5.22 2.45 0.71
CA ILE A 28 6.10 2.18 -0.43
C ILE A 28 6.43 0.69 -0.49
N MET A 29 6.73 0.08 0.65
CA MET A 29 7.01 -1.36 0.72
C MET A 29 5.79 -2.18 0.35
N MET A 30 4.60 -1.73 0.75
CA MET A 30 3.35 -2.39 0.37
C MET A 30 3.16 -2.34 -1.16
N GLU A 31 3.50 -1.23 -1.79
CA GLU A 31 3.41 -1.13 -3.25
C GLU A 31 4.33 -2.14 -3.92
N ASP A 32 5.56 -2.29 -3.41
CA ASP A 32 6.50 -3.27 -3.96
C ASP A 32 5.95 -4.70 -3.85
N GLU A 33 5.36 -5.03 -2.71
CA GLU A 33 4.77 -6.36 -2.51
C GLU A 33 3.57 -6.59 -3.43
N ILE A 34 2.74 -5.58 -3.62
CA ILE A 34 1.61 -5.66 -4.55
C ILE A 34 2.11 -5.91 -5.98
N ARG A 35 3.20 -5.23 -6.36
CA ARG A 35 3.81 -5.42 -7.68
C ARG A 35 4.28 -6.86 -7.86
N GLU A 36 4.89 -7.44 -6.83
CA GLU A 36 5.34 -8.83 -6.88
C GLU A 36 4.16 -9.80 -7.02
N LEU A 37 3.06 -9.55 -6.32
CA LEU A 37 1.86 -10.37 -6.45
C LEU A 37 1.28 -10.30 -7.86
N TYR A 38 1.37 -9.14 -8.49
CA TYR A 38 0.93 -8.99 -9.87
C TYR A 38 1.86 -9.74 -10.84
N LYS A 39 3.17 -9.64 -10.66
CA LYS A 39 4.14 -10.36 -11.49
C LYS A 39 3.97 -11.87 -11.36
N SER A 40 3.58 -12.33 -10.19
CA SER A 40 3.33 -13.75 -9.93
C SER A 40 1.95 -14.21 -10.37
N GLN A 41 1.18 -13.32 -10.99
CA GLN A 41 -0.17 -13.60 -11.50
C GLN A 41 -1.19 -13.93 -10.40
N ILE A 42 -0.90 -13.55 -9.16
CA ILE A 42 -1.83 -13.70 -8.04
C ILE A 42 -2.92 -12.64 -8.13
N LEU A 43 -2.54 -11.43 -8.53
CA LEU A 43 -3.49 -10.34 -8.79
C LEU A 43 -3.68 -10.14 -10.28
N ASP A 44 -4.91 -9.90 -10.71
CA ASP A 44 -5.16 -9.51 -12.09
C ASP A 44 -4.88 -8.01 -12.26
N VAL A 45 -4.96 -7.52 -13.50
CA VAL A 45 -4.61 -6.14 -13.81
C VAL A 45 -5.53 -5.15 -13.11
N LYS A 46 -6.82 -5.46 -12.97
CA LYS A 46 -7.77 -4.57 -12.31
C LYS A 46 -7.48 -4.47 -10.82
N GLU A 47 -7.22 -5.60 -10.18
CA GLU A 47 -6.88 -5.62 -8.76
C GLU A 47 -5.58 -4.87 -8.50
N TYR A 48 -4.59 -5.06 -9.37
CA TYR A 48 -3.31 -4.39 -9.28
C TYR A 48 -3.49 -2.87 -9.39
N GLN A 49 -4.22 -2.42 -10.39
CA GLN A 49 -4.47 -0.98 -10.57
C GLN A 49 -5.21 -0.38 -9.39
N SER A 50 -6.23 -1.07 -8.88
CA SER A 50 -6.98 -0.61 -7.71
C SER A 50 -6.07 -0.48 -6.49
N ALA A 51 -5.22 -1.48 -6.26
CA ALA A 51 -4.30 -1.46 -5.13
C ALA A 51 -3.32 -0.30 -5.23
N LEU A 52 -2.76 -0.06 -6.42
CA LEU A 52 -1.83 1.04 -6.62
C LEU A 52 -2.49 2.39 -6.34
N LEU A 53 -3.72 2.59 -6.81
CA LEU A 53 -4.44 3.84 -6.57
C LEU A 53 -4.67 4.06 -5.09
N ILE A 54 -5.07 3.02 -4.37
CA ILE A 54 -5.31 3.09 -2.93
C ILE A 54 -4.01 3.46 -2.20
N ILE A 55 -2.92 2.79 -2.51
CA ILE A 55 -1.63 3.02 -1.84
C ILE A 55 -1.13 4.43 -2.14
N ARG A 56 -1.17 4.85 -3.39
CA ARG A 56 -0.70 6.18 -3.79
C ARG A 56 -1.53 7.28 -3.15
N ASN A 57 -2.84 7.08 -3.04
CA ASN A 57 -3.69 8.03 -2.37
C ASN A 57 -3.34 8.13 -0.88
N GLU A 58 -3.07 7.01 -0.23
CA GLU A 58 -2.65 7.02 1.17
C GLU A 58 -1.31 7.71 1.36
N ILE A 59 -0.37 7.51 0.44
CA ILE A 59 0.92 8.20 0.49
C ILE A 59 0.70 9.71 0.39
N LYS A 60 -0.13 10.13 -0.55
CA LYS A 60 -0.43 11.55 -0.74
C LYS A 60 -1.05 12.16 0.51
N LEU A 61 -2.02 11.47 1.12
CA LEU A 61 -2.66 11.95 2.33
C LEU A 61 -1.66 12.07 3.48
N GLU A 62 -0.75 11.13 3.58
CA GLU A 62 0.27 11.14 4.62
C GLU A 62 1.26 12.28 4.41
N GLU A 63 1.64 12.54 3.17
CA GLU A 63 2.51 13.66 2.83
C GLU A 63 1.83 14.99 3.16
N GLU A 64 0.57 15.15 2.82
CA GLU A 64 -0.20 16.36 3.13
C GLU A 64 -0.32 16.56 4.63
N ARG A 65 -0.52 15.47 5.38
CA ARG A 65 -0.61 15.53 6.84
C ARG A 65 0.69 16.03 7.45
N LYS A 66 1.83 15.60 6.94
CA LYS A 66 3.14 16.06 7.39
C LYS A 66 3.36 17.53 7.04
N MET A 67 2.93 17.95 5.87
CA MET A 67 3.08 19.34 5.44
C MET A 67 2.21 20.29 6.25
N ASN A 68 1.11 19.81 6.82
CA ASN A 68 0.16 20.63 7.56
C ASN A 68 0.46 20.71 9.06
N VAL A 69 1.53 20.05 9.50
CA VAL A 69 1.92 20.10 10.91
C VAL A 69 2.44 21.51 11.22
N LYS A 70 1.90 22.10 12.27
CA LYS A 70 2.30 23.45 12.73
C LYS A 70 3.02 23.33 14.06
N TYR A 71 4.00 24.18 14.24
CA TYR A 71 4.84 24.18 15.43
C TYR A 71 4.73 25.47 16.21
#